data_6de42460bf8a3ecbc62289519d4c50d5
#
_entry.id   6de42460bf8a3ecbc62289519d4c50d5
#
_cell.length_a   1.000
_cell.length_b   1.000
_cell.length_c   1.000
_cell.angle_alpha   90.00
_cell.angle_beta   90.00
_cell.angle_gamma   90.00
#
_symmetry.space_group_name_H-M   'P 1'
#
loop_
_entity.id
_entity.type
_entity.pdbx_description
1 polymer ?
#
loop_
_entity_poly.entity_id
_entity_poly.type
_entity_poly.pdbx_seq_one_letter_code
_entity_poly.pdbx_strand_id
1 'polypeptide(L)'
;MMLRTTNNKSSQTKKGVTIPNDMGKGRAVIGAIVLLTVALVIVIYGTRFCWRKFYIENPELNVQEIIVTETENYSGPKVAGKISVYTILSELGVETDLNNNIIELDIRHIRERLEQEPILKNIEVRKIMPKTLSIKFEERTPQAIIFCGAKTCYIDQDAVILPLRHKDDTQLKYDTAGLPMITAVQTPDALKPGEHVTDKFINASLDLLRKIQTHPSNTYLKIKQIQISSQDDMLITTAVPHPSSKVFAPNSTVIFPVFGMNEAVARLFHIASHYGKRPPITKLDVSYKTNIPLATQE
;
A
#
# COMPACT_ATOMS: atom_id res chain seq x y z
N MET A 1 1.05 56.27 119.58
CA MET A 1 1.97 56.59 118.50
C MET A 1 1.59 55.72 117.29
N MET A 2 0.93 56.32 116.31
CA MET A 2 0.27 55.66 115.23
C MET A 2 1.27 55.49 114.02
N LEU A 3 1.39 54.33 113.50
CA LEU A 3 2.04 54.10 112.22
C LEU A 3 1.04 53.64 111.19
N ARG A 4 0.89 54.44 110.19
CA ARG A 4 0.03 54.24 109.01
C ARG A 4 0.75 53.40 108.01
N THR A 5 0.22 52.23 107.70
CA THR A 5 0.66 51.39 106.59
C THR A 5 -0.17 51.73 105.37
N THR A 6 0.47 52.20 104.30
CA THR A 6 -0.13 52.43 102.97
C THR A 6 0.00 51.17 102.11
N ASN A 7 -1.12 50.62 101.72
CA ASN A 7 -1.21 49.46 100.85
C ASN A 7 -1.21 49.90 99.40
N ASN A 8 -0.16 49.59 98.62
CA ASN A 8 -0.03 49.92 97.23
C ASN A 8 -0.44 48.71 96.37
N LYS A 9 -1.68 48.70 95.81
CA LYS A 9 -2.16 47.68 94.84
C LYS A 9 -1.69 48.07 93.45
N SER A 10 -0.70 47.38 92.94
CA SER A 10 -0.37 47.42 91.52
C SER A 10 -1.39 46.62 90.72
N SER A 11 -2.15 47.31 89.90
CA SER A 11 -3.01 46.69 88.88
C SER A 11 -2.20 46.17 87.69
N GLN A 12 -2.06 44.87 87.58
CA GLN A 12 -1.53 44.24 86.36
C GLN A 12 -2.63 44.23 85.33
N THR A 13 -2.49 45.04 84.31
CA THR A 13 -3.29 45.02 83.06
C THR A 13 -2.89 43.78 82.24
N LYS A 14 -3.72 42.75 82.20
CA LYS A 14 -3.64 41.62 81.32
C LYS A 14 -3.81 42.15 79.86
N LYS A 15 -2.74 42.25 79.13
CA LYS A 15 -2.83 42.40 77.67
C LYS A 15 -3.48 41.13 77.12
N GLY A 16 -4.74 41.22 76.62
CA GLY A 16 -5.42 40.20 75.84
C GLY A 16 -4.65 39.98 74.54
N VAL A 17 -4.12 38.75 74.37
CA VAL A 17 -3.59 38.31 73.08
C VAL A 17 -4.77 38.15 72.16
N THR A 18 -4.96 39.11 71.26
CA THR A 18 -5.90 38.99 70.10
C THR A 18 -5.30 37.99 69.14
N ILE A 19 -5.82 36.74 69.11
CA ILE A 19 -5.53 35.74 68.09
C ILE A 19 -6.14 36.27 66.80
N PRO A 20 -5.35 36.49 65.74
CA PRO A 20 -5.89 36.98 64.48
C PRO A 20 -6.84 35.90 63.94
N ASN A 21 -8.06 36.33 63.63
CA ASN A 21 -9.15 35.47 63.15
C ASN A 21 -8.90 35.09 61.67
N ASP A 22 -7.77 34.38 61.39
CA ASP A 22 -7.33 33.97 60.04
C ASP A 22 -7.99 32.63 59.59
N MET A 23 -8.70 31.97 60.54
CA MET A 23 -9.42 30.72 60.21
C MET A 23 -10.61 30.96 59.29
N GLY A 24 -11.15 32.16 59.18
CA GLY A 24 -12.23 32.51 58.26
C GLY A 24 -11.75 32.60 56.79
N LYS A 25 -10.58 33.17 56.60
CA LYS A 25 -10.01 33.31 55.23
C LYS A 25 -9.56 31.96 54.64
N GLY A 26 -8.99 31.08 55.47
CA GLY A 26 -8.61 29.71 55.05
C GLY A 26 -9.82 28.89 54.62
N ARG A 27 -10.93 28.95 55.36
CA ARG A 27 -12.19 28.26 55.03
C ARG A 27 -12.82 28.82 53.73
N ALA A 28 -12.77 30.12 53.51
CA ALA A 28 -13.27 30.75 52.29
C ALA A 28 -12.43 30.35 51.07
N VAL A 29 -11.08 30.27 51.19
CA VAL A 29 -10.21 29.80 50.12
C VAL A 29 -10.44 28.32 49.79
N ILE A 30 -10.57 27.46 50.78
CA ILE A 30 -10.88 26.05 50.58
C ILE A 30 -12.25 25.91 49.89
N GLY A 31 -13.27 26.64 50.34
CA GLY A 31 -14.59 26.66 49.72
C GLY A 31 -14.56 27.11 48.26
N ALA A 32 -13.76 28.14 47.95
CA ALA A 32 -13.57 28.60 46.56
C ALA A 32 -12.88 27.54 45.68
N ILE A 33 -11.86 26.86 46.20
CA ILE A 33 -11.18 25.77 45.48
C ILE A 33 -12.13 24.60 45.20
N VAL A 34 -12.93 24.20 46.21
CA VAL A 34 -13.94 23.14 46.03
C VAL A 34 -14.98 23.54 44.99
N LEU A 35 -15.48 24.76 45.03
CA LEU A 35 -16.42 25.27 44.02
C LEU A 35 -15.83 25.27 42.64
N LEU A 36 -14.58 25.69 42.52
CA LEU A 36 -13.85 25.74 41.21
C LEU A 36 -13.60 24.35 40.65
N THR A 37 -13.24 23.38 41.51
CA THR A 37 -13.08 21.96 41.08
C THR A 37 -14.41 21.34 40.69
N VAL A 38 -15.50 21.60 41.42
CA VAL A 38 -16.84 21.12 41.04
C VAL A 38 -17.28 21.75 39.70
N ALA A 39 -17.09 23.05 39.54
CA ALA A 39 -17.40 23.74 38.29
C ALA A 39 -16.58 23.15 37.11
N LEU A 40 -15.28 22.89 37.30
CA LEU A 40 -14.42 22.26 36.31
C LEU A 40 -14.91 20.86 35.92
N VAL A 41 -15.29 20.06 36.92
CA VAL A 41 -15.85 18.72 36.68
C VAL A 41 -17.16 18.81 35.90
N ILE A 42 -18.07 19.73 36.24
CA ILE A 42 -19.33 19.93 35.50
C ILE A 42 -19.03 20.33 34.03
N VAL A 43 -18.07 21.22 33.80
CA VAL A 43 -17.68 21.63 32.44
C VAL A 43 -17.11 20.45 31.65
N ILE A 44 -16.23 19.64 32.25
CA ILE A 44 -15.65 18.46 31.60
C ILE A 44 -16.73 17.43 31.27
N TYR A 45 -17.59 17.09 32.20
CA TYR A 45 -18.67 16.13 31.97
C TYR A 45 -19.73 16.70 31.04
N GLY A 46 -20.08 17.96 31.13
CA GLY A 46 -21.02 18.63 30.24
C GLY A 46 -20.52 18.69 28.78
N THR A 47 -19.26 19.05 28.61
CA THR A 47 -18.66 19.05 27.26
C THR A 47 -18.57 17.65 26.66
N ARG A 48 -18.18 16.64 27.44
CA ARG A 48 -18.19 15.24 26.98
C ARG A 48 -19.60 14.75 26.65
N PHE A 49 -20.60 15.09 27.47
CA PHE A 49 -21.99 14.72 27.19
C PHE A 49 -22.51 15.36 25.89
N CYS A 50 -22.27 16.68 25.72
CA CYS A 50 -22.65 17.38 24.50
C CYS A 50 -21.93 16.80 23.27
N TRP A 51 -20.60 16.58 23.39
CA TRP A 51 -19.83 15.97 22.30
C TRP A 51 -20.39 14.61 21.91
N ARG A 52 -20.65 13.73 22.89
CA ARG A 52 -21.23 12.41 22.64
C ARG A 52 -22.58 12.51 21.95
N LYS A 53 -23.47 13.36 22.45
CA LYS A 53 -24.84 13.52 21.93
C LYS A 53 -24.89 14.09 20.52
N PHE A 54 -24.06 15.12 20.25
CA PHE A 54 -24.09 15.82 18.94
C PHE A 54 -23.23 15.19 17.87
N TYR A 55 -22.17 14.44 18.24
CA TYR A 55 -21.22 13.91 17.27
C TYR A 55 -21.22 12.36 17.22
N ILE A 56 -21.29 11.67 18.34
CA ILE A 56 -21.19 10.20 18.37
C ILE A 56 -22.56 9.55 18.16
N GLU A 57 -23.58 10.01 18.86
CA GLU A 57 -24.93 9.46 18.80
C GLU A 57 -25.82 10.12 17.72
N ASN A 58 -25.25 10.94 16.85
CA ASN A 58 -26.00 11.61 15.79
C ASN A 58 -26.16 10.68 14.58
N PRO A 59 -27.38 10.25 14.23
CA PRO A 59 -27.62 9.36 13.10
C PRO A 59 -27.29 9.98 11.72
N GLU A 60 -27.22 11.31 11.63
CA GLU A 60 -26.79 11.99 10.40
C GLU A 60 -25.30 11.83 10.10
N LEU A 61 -24.51 11.41 11.09
CA LEU A 61 -23.07 11.12 10.96
C LEU A 61 -22.79 9.63 10.78
N ASN A 62 -23.81 8.80 10.68
CA ASN A 62 -23.63 7.40 10.33
C ASN A 62 -23.27 7.25 8.86
N VAL A 63 -22.39 6.30 8.55
CA VAL A 63 -22.02 5.97 7.18
C VAL A 63 -23.26 5.45 6.44
N GLN A 64 -23.70 6.22 5.44
CA GLN A 64 -24.82 5.87 4.59
C GLN A 64 -24.37 5.48 3.18
N GLU A 65 -23.15 5.85 2.82
CA GLU A 65 -22.63 5.59 1.49
C GLU A 65 -21.15 5.20 1.56
N ILE A 66 -20.79 4.14 0.84
CA ILE A 66 -19.43 3.68 0.65
C ILE A 66 -19.12 3.75 -0.85
N ILE A 67 -18.26 4.71 -1.23
CA ILE A 67 -17.85 4.89 -2.62
C ILE A 67 -16.52 4.17 -2.82
N VAL A 68 -16.53 3.08 -3.57
CA VAL A 68 -15.33 2.34 -3.94
C VAL A 68 -15.00 2.64 -5.41
N THR A 69 -13.91 3.36 -5.64
CA THR A 69 -13.47 3.79 -6.96
C THR A 69 -12.11 3.18 -7.29
N GLU A 70 -12.01 2.56 -8.44
CA GLU A 70 -10.75 2.10 -9.01
C GLU A 70 -10.15 3.21 -9.88
N THR A 71 -8.83 3.42 -9.77
CA THR A 71 -8.13 4.41 -10.59
C THR A 71 -7.95 3.88 -12.02
N GLU A 72 -8.26 4.68 -13.03
CA GLU A 72 -8.49 4.29 -14.43
C GLU A 72 -7.24 3.88 -15.25
N ASN A 73 -6.28 3.20 -14.68
CA ASN A 73 -5.09 2.78 -15.45
C ASN A 73 -5.16 1.35 -16.02
N TYR A 74 -6.31 0.70 -15.95
CA TYR A 74 -6.44 -0.72 -16.32
C TYR A 74 -7.58 -1.01 -17.31
N SER A 75 -7.27 -1.84 -18.33
CA SER A 75 -8.21 -2.26 -19.40
C SER A 75 -8.80 -3.66 -19.20
N GLY A 76 -8.65 -4.28 -18.03
CA GLY A 76 -9.14 -5.64 -17.73
C GLY A 76 -10.49 -5.69 -17.00
N PRO A 77 -11.02 -6.89 -16.68
CA PRO A 77 -12.24 -7.05 -15.91
C PRO A 77 -12.07 -6.50 -14.48
N LYS A 78 -12.74 -5.39 -14.21
CA LYS A 78 -12.60 -4.49 -13.03
C LYS A 78 -13.35 -4.94 -11.77
N VAL A 79 -13.59 -6.22 -11.56
CA VAL A 79 -14.54 -6.66 -10.51
C VAL A 79 -13.85 -7.16 -9.23
N ALA A 80 -12.67 -7.73 -9.36
CA ALA A 80 -12.02 -8.45 -8.28
C ALA A 80 -11.58 -7.58 -7.11
N GLY A 81 -10.92 -6.45 -7.39
CA GLY A 81 -10.47 -5.52 -6.36
C GLY A 81 -11.64 -4.93 -5.57
N LYS A 82 -12.74 -4.60 -6.22
CA LYS A 82 -13.96 -4.11 -5.55
C LYS A 82 -14.55 -5.16 -4.60
N ILE A 83 -14.63 -6.42 -5.04
CA ILE A 83 -15.15 -7.52 -4.19
C ILE A 83 -14.26 -7.66 -2.95
N SER A 84 -12.94 -7.68 -3.10
CA SER A 84 -12.01 -7.76 -1.97
C SER A 84 -12.18 -6.59 -1.00
N VAL A 85 -12.34 -5.37 -1.50
CA VAL A 85 -12.57 -4.18 -0.64
C VAL A 85 -13.85 -4.34 0.16
N TYR A 86 -14.97 -4.71 -0.46
CA TYR A 86 -16.24 -4.89 0.26
C TYR A 86 -16.16 -6.04 1.27
N THR A 87 -15.50 -7.15 0.94
CA THR A 87 -15.31 -8.27 1.86
C THR A 87 -14.53 -7.83 3.10
N ILE A 88 -13.43 -7.09 2.92
CA ILE A 88 -12.62 -6.58 4.03
C ILE A 88 -13.40 -5.57 4.87
N LEU A 89 -14.19 -4.69 4.26
CA LEU A 89 -15.03 -3.76 5.01
C LEU A 89 -16.07 -4.49 5.84
N SER A 90 -16.71 -5.53 5.29
CA SER A 90 -17.64 -6.37 6.05
C SER A 90 -16.98 -7.11 7.19
N GLU A 91 -15.77 -7.67 7.01
CA GLU A 91 -14.95 -8.27 8.07
C GLU A 91 -14.64 -7.28 9.21
N LEU A 92 -14.43 -6.00 8.87
CA LEU A 92 -14.18 -4.93 9.84
C LEU A 92 -15.47 -4.36 10.45
N GLY A 93 -16.64 -4.88 10.07
CA GLY A 93 -17.94 -4.38 10.52
C GLY A 93 -18.26 -2.98 9.99
N VAL A 94 -17.70 -2.58 8.85
CA VAL A 94 -17.95 -1.29 8.21
C VAL A 94 -18.94 -1.49 7.06
N GLU A 95 -20.23 -1.38 7.36
CA GLU A 95 -21.31 -1.52 6.40
C GLU A 95 -22.30 -0.36 6.54
N THR A 96 -23.04 -0.06 5.48
CA THR A 96 -24.03 1.03 5.49
C THR A 96 -25.22 0.75 6.41
N ASP A 97 -25.52 -0.51 6.67
CA ASP A 97 -26.64 -0.95 7.50
C ASP A 97 -26.31 -1.00 9.02
N LEU A 98 -25.01 -1.00 9.35
CA LEU A 98 -24.53 -0.95 10.70
C LEU A 98 -24.30 0.53 11.08
N ASN A 99 -24.95 1.02 12.11
CA ASN A 99 -24.89 2.42 12.61
C ASN A 99 -23.45 2.90 12.92
N ASN A 100 -22.55 2.78 11.96
CA ASN A 100 -21.14 3.17 12.07
C ASN A 100 -21.00 4.68 11.96
N ASN A 101 -20.66 5.36 13.03
CA ASN A 101 -20.41 6.79 13.00
C ASN A 101 -19.10 7.11 12.25
N ILE A 102 -19.19 7.96 11.23
CA ILE A 102 -18.04 8.29 10.36
C ILE A 102 -16.90 8.94 11.14
N ILE A 103 -17.17 9.63 12.26
CA ILE A 103 -16.14 10.28 13.07
C ILE A 103 -15.32 9.22 13.82
N GLU A 104 -15.96 8.17 14.32
CA GLU A 104 -15.33 7.09 15.10
C GLU A 104 -14.58 6.08 14.22
N LEU A 105 -14.89 5.99 12.94
CA LEU A 105 -14.20 5.07 12.03
C LEU A 105 -12.68 5.32 12.03
N ASP A 106 -11.92 4.29 12.29
CA ASP A 106 -10.45 4.32 12.16
C ASP A 106 -10.04 4.04 10.71
N ILE A 107 -9.93 5.11 9.92
CA ILE A 107 -9.51 5.02 8.51
C ILE A 107 -8.07 4.48 8.35
N ARG A 108 -7.23 4.62 9.38
CA ARG A 108 -5.87 4.09 9.35
C ARG A 108 -5.91 2.56 9.42
N HIS A 109 -6.66 2.02 10.36
CA HIS A 109 -6.85 0.59 10.49
C HIS A 109 -7.49 -0.04 9.24
N ILE A 110 -8.50 0.62 8.65
CA ILE A 110 -9.11 0.20 7.38
C ILE A 110 -8.06 0.16 6.28
N ARG A 111 -7.27 1.21 6.14
CA ARG A 111 -6.22 1.29 5.14
C ARG A 111 -5.16 0.20 5.32
N GLU A 112 -4.63 0.02 6.54
CA GLU A 112 -3.64 -1.01 6.86
C GLU A 112 -4.16 -2.41 6.54
N ARG A 113 -5.43 -2.69 6.78
CA ARG A 113 -6.04 -3.97 6.45
C ARG A 113 -6.20 -4.18 4.94
N LEU A 114 -6.56 -3.13 4.21
CA LEU A 114 -6.62 -3.16 2.74
C LEU A 114 -5.23 -3.31 2.11
N GLU A 115 -4.19 -2.69 2.68
CA GLU A 115 -2.80 -2.82 2.21
C GLU A 115 -2.24 -4.24 2.37
N GLN A 116 -2.81 -5.07 3.24
CA GLN A 116 -2.47 -6.48 3.36
C GLN A 116 -3.02 -7.35 2.20
N GLU A 117 -3.97 -6.83 1.43
CA GLU A 117 -4.53 -7.55 0.29
C GLU A 117 -3.58 -7.48 -0.91
N PRO A 118 -2.99 -8.60 -1.36
CA PRO A 118 -1.94 -8.59 -2.38
C PRO A 118 -2.35 -8.02 -3.73
N ILE A 119 -3.64 -8.01 -4.02
CA ILE A 119 -4.17 -7.53 -5.32
C ILE A 119 -4.40 -6.03 -5.35
N LEU A 120 -4.34 -5.36 -4.21
CA LEU A 120 -4.60 -3.93 -4.10
C LEU A 120 -3.28 -3.16 -3.99
N LYS A 121 -3.24 -1.98 -4.60
CA LYS A 121 -2.15 -1.01 -4.44
C LYS A 121 -2.69 0.42 -4.49
N ASN A 122 -1.87 1.39 -4.08
CA ASN A 122 -2.18 2.82 -4.13
C ASN A 122 -3.49 3.16 -3.41
N ILE A 123 -3.70 2.56 -2.22
CA ILE A 123 -4.95 2.65 -1.48
C ILE A 123 -5.05 4.00 -0.79
N GLU A 124 -6.16 4.67 -1.02
CA GLU A 124 -6.52 5.92 -0.39
C GLU A 124 -7.90 5.78 0.28
N VAL A 125 -7.95 6.00 1.60
CA VAL A 125 -9.19 5.96 2.38
C VAL A 125 -9.47 7.36 2.91
N ARG A 126 -10.63 7.92 2.61
CA ARG A 126 -11.05 9.28 3.01
C ARG A 126 -12.46 9.28 3.60
N LYS A 127 -12.67 10.08 4.63
CA LYS A 127 -13.99 10.44 5.12
C LYS A 127 -14.49 11.66 4.35
N ILE A 128 -15.65 11.56 3.72
CA ILE A 128 -16.34 12.68 3.10
C ILE A 128 -17.56 13.00 3.96
N MET A 129 -17.41 14.06 4.77
CA MET A 129 -18.47 14.46 5.68
C MET A 129 -19.75 14.82 4.93
N PRO A 130 -20.95 14.55 5.50
CA PRO A 130 -21.12 14.00 6.85
C PRO A 130 -21.20 12.48 6.94
N LYS A 131 -21.35 11.73 5.84
CA LYS A 131 -21.82 10.34 5.88
C LYS A 131 -21.22 9.38 4.86
N THR A 132 -20.23 9.80 4.09
CA THR A 132 -19.66 9.01 3.00
C THR A 132 -18.23 8.56 3.30
N LEU A 133 -17.96 7.27 3.16
CA LEU A 133 -16.62 6.71 3.16
C LEU A 133 -16.16 6.52 1.72
N SER A 134 -15.07 7.16 1.33
CA SER A 134 -14.48 7.04 -0.01
C SER A 134 -13.21 6.22 0.04
N ILE A 135 -13.15 5.17 -0.78
CA ILE A 135 -12.00 4.30 -0.93
C ILE A 135 -11.58 4.32 -2.39
N LYS A 136 -10.35 4.75 -2.65
CA LYS A 136 -9.72 4.66 -3.96
C LYS A 136 -8.60 3.66 -3.90
N PHE A 137 -8.47 2.86 -4.94
CA PHE A 137 -7.41 1.86 -5.06
C PHE A 137 -7.08 1.62 -6.52
N GLU A 138 -5.98 0.92 -6.74
CA GLU A 138 -5.57 0.39 -8.03
C GLU A 138 -5.42 -1.13 -7.92
N GLU A 139 -6.00 -1.89 -8.85
CA GLU A 139 -5.84 -3.34 -8.88
C GLU A 139 -4.49 -3.70 -9.53
N ARG A 140 -3.72 -4.58 -8.88
CA ARG A 140 -2.47 -5.11 -9.44
C ARG A 140 -2.77 -6.07 -10.57
N THR A 141 -2.02 -5.93 -11.65
CA THR A 141 -2.16 -6.76 -12.84
C THR A 141 -0.92 -7.62 -13.04
N PRO A 142 -1.09 -8.90 -13.37
CA PRO A 142 0.05 -9.77 -13.62
C PRO A 142 0.81 -9.32 -14.88
N GLN A 143 2.12 -9.22 -14.76
CA GLN A 143 3.05 -8.90 -15.84
C GLN A 143 3.71 -10.16 -16.43
N ALA A 144 3.91 -11.17 -15.59
CA ALA A 144 4.52 -12.43 -15.97
C ALA A 144 4.04 -13.59 -15.09
N ILE A 145 4.28 -14.81 -15.59
CA ILE A 145 4.09 -16.06 -14.85
C ILE A 145 5.48 -16.57 -14.44
N ILE A 146 5.67 -16.87 -13.16
CA ILE A 146 6.92 -17.47 -12.66
C ILE A 146 6.70 -18.97 -12.45
N PHE A 147 7.60 -19.76 -13.01
CA PHE A 147 7.70 -21.20 -12.74
C PHE A 147 8.92 -21.48 -11.87
N CYS A 148 8.69 -21.99 -10.67
CA CYS A 148 9.73 -22.36 -9.73
C CYS A 148 9.49 -23.79 -9.22
N GLY A 149 10.12 -24.76 -9.87
CA GLY A 149 9.85 -26.18 -9.63
C GLY A 149 8.39 -26.54 -9.92
N ALA A 150 7.68 -27.04 -8.90
CA ALA A 150 6.25 -27.37 -9.02
C ALA A 150 5.31 -26.19 -8.74
N LYS A 151 5.84 -25.03 -8.30
CA LYS A 151 5.05 -23.85 -7.97
C LYS A 151 4.92 -22.92 -9.18
N THR A 152 3.74 -22.38 -9.37
CA THR A 152 3.44 -21.35 -10.36
C THR A 152 2.88 -20.15 -9.62
N CYS A 153 3.39 -18.96 -9.93
CA CYS A 153 2.94 -17.70 -9.34
C CYS A 153 2.77 -16.65 -10.42
N TYR A 154 1.91 -15.69 -10.17
CA TYR A 154 1.87 -14.45 -10.96
C TYR A 154 2.71 -13.39 -10.29
N ILE A 155 3.30 -12.50 -11.07
CA ILE A 155 4.05 -11.36 -10.58
C ILE A 155 3.63 -10.11 -11.34
N ASP A 156 3.49 -8.99 -10.61
CA ASP A 156 3.20 -7.70 -11.22
C ASP A 156 4.45 -6.94 -11.65
N GLN A 157 4.25 -5.74 -12.19
CA GLN A 157 5.37 -4.87 -12.62
C GLN A 157 6.23 -4.34 -11.46
N ASP A 158 5.69 -4.33 -10.23
CA ASP A 158 6.36 -3.84 -9.02
C ASP A 158 7.06 -4.99 -8.27
N ALA A 159 7.20 -6.16 -8.92
CA ALA A 159 7.78 -7.38 -8.37
C ALA A 159 7.04 -7.94 -7.14
N VAL A 160 5.73 -7.73 -7.03
CA VAL A 160 4.89 -8.31 -6.00
C VAL A 160 4.25 -9.59 -6.51
N ILE A 161 4.31 -10.66 -5.71
CA ILE A 161 3.68 -11.95 -6.02
C ILE A 161 2.17 -11.83 -5.82
N LEU A 162 1.43 -12.19 -6.85
CA LEU A 162 -0.03 -12.22 -6.83
C LEU A 162 -0.55 -13.63 -6.53
N PRO A 163 -1.68 -13.77 -5.82
CA PRO A 163 -2.27 -15.06 -5.53
C PRO A 163 -2.75 -15.76 -6.80
N LEU A 164 -2.60 -17.10 -6.83
CA LEU A 164 -3.27 -17.92 -7.84
C LEU A 164 -4.77 -17.90 -7.55
N ARG A 165 -5.54 -17.42 -8.49
CA ARG A 165 -6.99 -17.44 -8.40
C ARG A 165 -7.51 -18.76 -8.96
N HIS A 166 -8.33 -19.47 -8.19
CA HIS A 166 -8.87 -20.77 -8.57
C HIS A 166 -9.74 -20.71 -9.84
N LYS A 167 -9.70 -21.80 -10.63
CA LYS A 167 -10.46 -21.92 -11.88
C LYS A 167 -11.98 -21.76 -11.73
N ASP A 168 -12.49 -21.99 -10.51
CA ASP A 168 -13.93 -21.96 -10.22
C ASP A 168 -14.47 -20.55 -9.98
N ASP A 169 -13.60 -19.57 -9.75
CA ASP A 169 -13.98 -18.19 -9.53
C ASP A 169 -13.90 -17.40 -10.83
N THR A 170 -14.97 -17.51 -11.62
CA THR A 170 -15.09 -16.90 -12.97
C THR A 170 -15.01 -15.38 -12.96
N GLN A 171 -15.31 -14.74 -11.81
CA GLN A 171 -15.28 -13.29 -11.65
C GLN A 171 -13.89 -12.74 -11.29
N LEU A 172 -12.96 -13.62 -10.85
CA LEU A 172 -11.68 -13.25 -10.31
C LEU A 172 -10.47 -13.67 -11.17
N LYS A 173 -10.69 -14.03 -12.43
CA LYS A 173 -9.59 -14.47 -13.32
C LYS A 173 -8.77 -13.29 -13.82
N TYR A 174 -7.44 -13.40 -13.68
CA TYR A 174 -6.55 -12.55 -14.44
C TYR A 174 -6.63 -12.91 -15.93
N ASP A 175 -6.53 -11.92 -16.80
CA ASP A 175 -6.23 -12.20 -18.20
C ASP A 175 -4.76 -12.65 -18.31
N THR A 176 -4.58 -13.96 -18.37
CA THR A 176 -3.25 -14.59 -18.47
C THR A 176 -2.87 -14.90 -19.91
N ALA A 177 -3.76 -14.61 -20.88
CA ALA A 177 -3.52 -14.88 -22.27
C ALA A 177 -2.32 -14.08 -22.78
N GLY A 178 -1.28 -14.82 -23.13
CA GLY A 178 -0.06 -14.22 -23.69
C GLY A 178 0.88 -13.56 -22.70
N LEU A 179 0.73 -13.80 -21.38
CA LEU A 179 1.73 -13.42 -20.40
C LEU A 179 3.03 -14.19 -20.62
N PRO A 180 4.20 -13.53 -20.53
CA PRO A 180 5.48 -14.21 -20.61
C PRO A 180 5.73 -15.09 -19.39
N MET A 181 6.45 -16.19 -19.60
CA MET A 181 6.83 -17.14 -18.56
C MET A 181 8.29 -16.91 -18.16
N ILE A 182 8.55 -16.78 -16.84
CA ILE A 182 9.91 -16.74 -16.29
C ILE A 182 10.21 -18.11 -15.68
N THR A 183 11.27 -18.77 -16.14
CA THR A 183 11.65 -20.13 -15.79
C THR A 183 13.07 -20.21 -15.23
N ALA A 184 13.42 -21.34 -14.59
CA ALA A 184 14.69 -21.56 -13.93
C ALA A 184 14.97 -20.64 -12.72
N VAL A 185 13.92 -20.25 -12.02
CA VAL A 185 14.00 -19.52 -10.75
C VAL A 185 14.44 -20.45 -9.63
N GLN A 186 15.45 -20.06 -8.83
CA GLN A 186 16.10 -20.92 -7.84
C GLN A 186 15.58 -20.74 -6.40
N THR A 187 14.69 -19.78 -6.14
CA THR A 187 14.23 -19.42 -4.78
C THR A 187 12.72 -19.66 -4.58
N PRO A 188 12.28 -20.95 -4.47
CA PRO A 188 10.84 -21.27 -4.38
C PRO A 188 10.17 -20.80 -3.07
N ASP A 189 10.93 -20.65 -1.98
CA ASP A 189 10.39 -20.33 -0.66
C ASP A 189 10.07 -18.82 -0.49
N ALA A 190 10.66 -17.97 -1.32
CA ALA A 190 10.44 -16.52 -1.33
C ALA A 190 9.21 -16.09 -2.14
N LEU A 191 8.47 -17.05 -2.74
CA LEU A 191 7.33 -16.74 -3.62
C LEU A 191 6.01 -16.90 -2.89
N LYS A 192 5.72 -16.00 -1.94
CA LYS A 192 4.43 -15.96 -1.25
C LYS A 192 3.60 -14.78 -1.75
N PRO A 193 2.27 -14.95 -1.91
CA PRO A 193 1.39 -13.85 -2.28
C PRO A 193 1.55 -12.64 -1.35
N GLY A 194 1.66 -11.45 -1.94
CA GLY A 194 1.85 -10.18 -1.23
C GLY A 194 3.32 -9.84 -0.94
N GLU A 195 4.25 -10.77 -1.07
CA GLU A 195 5.67 -10.48 -0.87
C GLU A 195 6.30 -9.83 -2.11
N HIS A 196 7.19 -8.87 -1.86
CA HIS A 196 8.00 -8.25 -2.89
C HIS A 196 9.26 -9.08 -3.15
N VAL A 197 9.49 -9.46 -4.40
CA VAL A 197 10.64 -10.27 -4.81
C VAL A 197 11.87 -9.39 -4.99
N THR A 198 12.94 -9.72 -4.27
CA THR A 198 14.23 -9.00 -4.34
C THR A 198 15.26 -9.69 -5.23
N ASP A 199 14.92 -10.83 -5.85
CA ASP A 199 15.82 -11.56 -6.73
C ASP A 199 16.22 -10.74 -7.95
N LYS A 200 17.55 -10.64 -8.19
CA LYS A 200 18.11 -9.79 -9.26
C LYS A 200 17.68 -10.23 -10.66
N PHE A 201 17.52 -11.54 -10.88
CA PHE A 201 17.15 -12.07 -12.21
C PHE A 201 15.68 -11.86 -12.52
N ILE A 202 14.81 -12.03 -11.53
CA ILE A 202 13.39 -11.73 -11.66
C ILE A 202 13.20 -10.26 -11.94
N ASN A 203 13.85 -9.38 -11.17
CA ASN A 203 13.78 -7.93 -11.36
C ASN A 203 14.33 -7.51 -12.74
N ALA A 204 15.44 -8.10 -13.19
CA ALA A 204 15.98 -7.87 -14.55
C ALA A 204 15.00 -8.36 -15.64
N SER A 205 14.31 -9.48 -15.40
CA SER A 205 13.31 -10.00 -16.33
C SER A 205 12.10 -9.06 -16.45
N LEU A 206 11.61 -8.53 -15.35
CA LEU A 206 10.52 -7.55 -15.35
C LEU A 206 10.95 -6.23 -15.99
N ASP A 207 12.17 -5.77 -15.72
CA ASP A 207 12.72 -4.57 -16.35
C ASP A 207 12.85 -4.74 -17.87
N LEU A 208 13.31 -5.90 -18.35
CA LEU A 208 13.35 -6.25 -19.76
C LEU A 208 11.96 -6.19 -20.40
N LEU A 209 10.96 -6.83 -19.76
CA LEU A 209 9.59 -6.83 -20.26
C LEU A 209 9.03 -5.42 -20.37
N ARG A 210 9.21 -4.61 -19.32
CA ARG A 210 8.77 -3.22 -19.29
C ARG A 210 9.43 -2.41 -20.41
N LYS A 211 10.75 -2.52 -20.57
CA LYS A 211 11.51 -1.78 -21.60
C LYS A 211 11.09 -2.15 -23.02
N ILE A 212 10.84 -3.42 -23.28
CA ILE A 212 10.35 -3.86 -24.60
C ILE A 212 8.94 -3.35 -24.85
N GLN A 213 8.04 -3.43 -23.87
CA GLN A 213 6.65 -2.97 -24.02
C GLN A 213 6.54 -1.46 -24.23
N THR A 214 7.36 -0.69 -23.51
CA THR A 214 7.33 0.79 -23.61
C THR A 214 8.15 1.36 -24.75
N HIS A 215 8.95 0.52 -25.45
CA HIS A 215 9.76 1.00 -26.56
C HIS A 215 8.90 1.41 -27.77
N PRO A 216 9.13 2.57 -28.40
CA PRO A 216 8.34 3.02 -29.55
C PRO A 216 8.30 2.03 -30.71
N SER A 217 9.35 1.22 -30.85
CA SER A 217 9.48 0.20 -31.91
C SER A 217 9.12 -1.22 -31.40
N ASN A 218 8.21 -1.37 -30.44
CA ASN A 218 7.81 -2.68 -29.89
C ASN A 218 7.09 -3.61 -30.87
N THR A 219 6.97 -3.22 -32.14
CA THR A 219 6.30 -3.95 -33.21
C THR A 219 7.14 -5.07 -33.84
N TYR A 220 8.35 -5.33 -33.38
CA TYR A 220 9.20 -6.37 -33.97
C TYR A 220 9.02 -7.74 -33.35
N LEU A 221 8.94 -7.82 -32.04
CA LEU A 221 8.83 -9.09 -31.30
C LEU A 221 8.03 -8.94 -29.99
N LYS A 222 7.48 -10.08 -29.53
CA LYS A 222 6.87 -10.24 -28.22
C LYS A 222 7.61 -11.36 -27.49
N ILE A 223 8.00 -11.16 -26.22
CA ILE A 223 8.62 -12.20 -25.41
C ILE A 223 7.55 -13.17 -24.94
N LYS A 224 7.79 -14.47 -25.17
CA LYS A 224 6.94 -15.56 -24.71
C LYS A 224 7.49 -16.21 -23.43
N GLN A 225 8.81 -16.34 -23.35
CA GLN A 225 9.48 -16.98 -22.23
C GLN A 225 10.82 -16.32 -21.95
N ILE A 226 11.19 -16.26 -20.68
CA ILE A 226 12.52 -15.86 -20.20
C ILE A 226 13.05 -17.00 -19.35
N GLN A 227 14.16 -17.59 -19.78
CA GLN A 227 14.90 -18.58 -19.00
C GLN A 227 16.09 -17.89 -18.33
N ILE A 228 16.20 -18.02 -17.03
CA ILE A 228 17.31 -17.45 -16.26
C ILE A 228 18.53 -18.37 -16.37
N SER A 229 19.67 -17.81 -16.79
CA SER A 229 20.99 -18.46 -16.70
C SER A 229 21.79 -17.76 -15.59
N SER A 230 21.72 -18.29 -14.38
CA SER A 230 22.36 -17.69 -13.21
C SER A 230 23.89 -17.81 -13.23
N GLN A 231 24.45 -18.77 -13.98
CA GLN A 231 25.90 -18.96 -14.09
C GLN A 231 26.54 -17.86 -14.93
N ASP A 232 25.85 -17.39 -15.98
CA ASP A 232 26.37 -16.43 -16.95
C ASP A 232 25.86 -15.02 -16.74
N ASP A 233 25.01 -14.77 -15.73
CA ASP A 233 24.27 -13.52 -15.53
C ASP A 233 23.48 -13.08 -16.80
N MET A 234 22.81 -14.03 -17.43
CA MET A 234 22.08 -13.83 -18.69
C MET A 234 20.61 -14.20 -18.56
N LEU A 235 19.79 -13.55 -19.39
CA LEU A 235 18.39 -13.88 -19.64
C LEU A 235 18.26 -14.40 -21.07
N ILE A 236 17.92 -15.67 -21.22
CA ILE A 236 17.68 -16.32 -22.52
C ILE A 236 16.19 -16.22 -22.81
N THR A 237 15.82 -15.41 -23.80
CA THR A 237 14.42 -15.18 -24.12
C THR A 237 14.00 -15.97 -25.36
N THR A 238 12.78 -16.52 -25.32
CA THR A 238 12.11 -17.03 -26.51
C THR A 238 11.12 -15.98 -26.97
N ALA A 239 11.29 -15.52 -28.20
CA ALA A 239 10.47 -14.46 -28.78
C ALA A 239 9.55 -14.99 -29.90
N VAL A 240 8.39 -14.38 -29.99
CA VAL A 240 7.44 -14.58 -31.09
C VAL A 240 7.45 -13.31 -31.93
N PRO A 241 7.56 -13.41 -33.29
CA PRO A 241 7.50 -12.24 -34.15
C PRO A 241 6.15 -11.53 -33.99
N HIS A 242 6.18 -10.21 -33.99
CA HIS A 242 4.94 -9.45 -34.06
C HIS A 242 4.30 -9.69 -35.43
N PRO A 243 2.95 -9.76 -35.54
CA PRO A 243 2.28 -10.04 -36.82
C PRO A 243 2.66 -9.11 -37.96
N SER A 244 3.06 -7.87 -37.64
CA SER A 244 3.50 -6.88 -38.66
C SER A 244 4.99 -6.95 -39.02
N SER A 245 5.77 -7.84 -38.41
CA SER A 245 7.22 -7.91 -38.57
C SER A 245 7.67 -9.31 -38.99
N LYS A 246 8.59 -9.35 -39.98
CA LYS A 246 9.25 -10.58 -40.43
C LYS A 246 10.73 -10.65 -40.05
N VAL A 247 11.17 -9.80 -39.11
CA VAL A 247 12.58 -9.72 -38.70
C VAL A 247 12.99 -10.94 -37.90
N PHE A 248 12.14 -11.45 -37.05
CA PHE A 248 12.42 -12.62 -36.21
C PHE A 248 11.62 -13.84 -36.68
N ALA A 249 12.27 -15.01 -36.61
CA ALA A 249 11.58 -16.28 -36.81
C ALA A 249 10.66 -16.62 -35.62
N PRO A 250 9.65 -17.47 -35.81
CA PRO A 250 8.87 -18.03 -34.68
C PRO A 250 9.79 -18.75 -33.69
N ASN A 251 9.60 -18.49 -32.38
CA ASN A 251 10.42 -19.03 -31.31
C ASN A 251 11.92 -18.70 -31.43
N SER A 252 12.25 -17.54 -31.97
CA SER A 252 13.63 -17.05 -32.01
C SER A 252 14.18 -16.83 -30.60
N THR A 253 15.49 -17.08 -30.45
CA THR A 253 16.18 -16.90 -29.15
C THR A 253 16.90 -15.55 -29.15
N VAL A 254 16.61 -14.73 -28.12
CA VAL A 254 17.37 -13.48 -27.89
C VAL A 254 17.98 -13.53 -26.49
N ILE A 255 19.29 -13.31 -26.42
CA ILE A 255 20.05 -13.36 -25.16
C ILE A 255 20.34 -11.94 -24.70
N PHE A 256 19.96 -11.65 -23.44
CA PHE A 256 20.17 -10.35 -22.80
C PHE A 256 21.07 -10.49 -21.57
N PRO A 257 21.93 -9.52 -21.29
CA PRO A 257 22.67 -9.46 -20.04
C PRO A 257 21.75 -8.98 -18.90
N VAL A 258 21.99 -9.45 -17.68
CA VAL A 258 21.28 -8.93 -16.48
C VAL A 258 21.65 -7.47 -16.21
N PHE A 259 22.89 -7.09 -16.51
CA PHE A 259 23.40 -5.73 -16.34
C PHE A 259 23.51 -5.00 -17.69
N GLY A 260 23.25 -3.70 -17.72
CA GLY A 260 23.30 -2.91 -18.95
C GLY A 260 22.11 -3.17 -19.89
N MET A 261 20.93 -3.41 -19.32
CA MET A 261 19.70 -3.76 -20.05
C MET A 261 19.27 -2.66 -21.03
N ASN A 262 19.48 -1.38 -20.71
CA ASN A 262 19.11 -0.26 -21.58
C ASN A 262 19.85 -0.34 -22.93
N GLU A 263 21.17 -0.53 -22.86
CA GLU A 263 22.01 -0.62 -24.05
C GLU A 263 21.72 -1.90 -24.86
N ALA A 264 21.43 -3.01 -24.16
CA ALA A 264 21.08 -4.27 -24.82
C ALA A 264 19.75 -4.15 -25.56
N VAL A 265 18.74 -3.56 -24.98
CA VAL A 265 17.44 -3.29 -25.63
C VAL A 265 17.61 -2.31 -26.79
N ALA A 266 18.40 -1.25 -26.62
CA ALA A 266 18.70 -0.31 -27.72
C ALA A 266 19.39 -1.01 -28.91
N ARG A 267 20.37 -1.90 -28.63
CA ARG A 267 21.04 -2.71 -29.68
C ARG A 267 20.04 -3.61 -30.39
N LEU A 268 19.16 -4.30 -29.67
CA LEU A 268 18.10 -5.13 -30.24
C LEU A 268 17.29 -4.34 -31.30
N PHE A 269 16.74 -3.20 -30.87
CA PHE A 269 15.88 -2.40 -31.74
C PHE A 269 16.64 -1.73 -32.88
N HIS A 270 17.90 -1.35 -32.66
CA HIS A 270 18.77 -0.85 -33.74
C HIS A 270 18.99 -1.92 -34.80
N ILE A 271 19.33 -3.15 -34.41
CA ILE A 271 19.49 -4.27 -35.36
C ILE A 271 18.17 -4.53 -36.09
N ALA A 272 17.05 -4.64 -35.33
CA ALA A 272 15.76 -4.95 -35.95
C ALA A 272 15.30 -3.89 -36.95
N SER A 273 15.55 -2.62 -36.69
CA SER A 273 15.17 -1.51 -37.60
C SER A 273 15.99 -1.45 -38.87
N HIS A 274 17.25 -1.92 -38.84
CA HIS A 274 18.15 -1.90 -39.97
C HIS A 274 18.31 -3.27 -40.68
N TYR A 275 17.52 -4.28 -40.22
CA TYR A 275 17.72 -5.65 -40.71
C TYR A 275 17.35 -5.84 -42.18
N GLY A 276 16.37 -5.11 -42.69
CA GLY A 276 15.97 -5.13 -44.09
C GLY A 276 15.29 -6.44 -44.55
N LYS A 277 15.50 -6.84 -45.81
CA LYS A 277 14.88 -8.03 -46.43
C LYS A 277 15.80 -9.28 -46.33
N ARG A 278 16.39 -9.53 -45.18
CA ARG A 278 17.23 -10.71 -44.92
C ARG A 278 16.38 -11.87 -44.37
N PRO A 279 16.92 -13.12 -44.41
CA PRO A 279 16.24 -14.23 -43.74
C PRO A 279 15.96 -13.96 -42.29
N PRO A 280 14.83 -14.43 -41.71
CA PRO A 280 14.46 -14.12 -40.33
C PRO A 280 15.52 -14.57 -39.31
N ILE A 281 15.72 -13.77 -38.29
CA ILE A 281 16.65 -14.05 -37.20
C ILE A 281 16.12 -15.20 -36.34
N THR A 282 16.92 -16.25 -36.15
CA THR A 282 16.61 -17.37 -35.27
C THR A 282 17.29 -17.24 -33.90
N LYS A 283 18.50 -16.65 -33.88
CA LYS A 283 19.23 -16.39 -32.61
C LYS A 283 19.95 -15.05 -32.71
N LEU A 284 19.87 -14.27 -31.63
CA LEU A 284 20.54 -12.98 -31.51
C LEU A 284 21.07 -12.84 -30.07
N ASP A 285 22.34 -12.53 -29.91
CA ASP A 285 22.95 -12.31 -28.61
C ASP A 285 23.34 -10.84 -28.45
N VAL A 286 22.47 -10.07 -27.74
CA VAL A 286 22.70 -8.64 -27.50
C VAL A 286 23.51 -8.34 -26.24
N SER A 287 24.06 -9.36 -25.57
CA SER A 287 24.98 -9.16 -24.46
C SER A 287 26.31 -8.55 -24.89
N TYR A 288 26.75 -8.88 -26.12
CA TYR A 288 27.97 -8.32 -26.69
C TYR A 288 27.78 -6.86 -27.12
N LYS A 289 28.78 -6.02 -26.80
CA LYS A 289 28.78 -4.61 -27.22
C LYS A 289 29.12 -4.41 -28.68
N THR A 290 30.00 -5.27 -29.22
CA THR A 290 30.47 -5.28 -30.61
C THR A 290 30.45 -6.71 -31.11
N ASN A 291 30.46 -6.92 -32.44
CA ASN A 291 30.43 -8.24 -33.07
C ASN A 291 29.31 -9.13 -32.56
N ILE A 292 28.11 -8.62 -32.64
CA ILE A 292 26.90 -9.26 -32.07
C ILE A 292 26.64 -10.57 -32.84
N PRO A 293 26.67 -11.74 -32.16
CA PRO A 293 26.38 -13.02 -32.77
C PRO A 293 24.93 -13.10 -33.23
N LEU A 294 24.74 -13.48 -34.51
CA LEU A 294 23.42 -13.58 -35.12
C LEU A 294 23.35 -14.84 -35.98
N ALA A 295 22.28 -15.62 -35.83
CA ALA A 295 21.96 -16.73 -36.73
C ALA A 295 20.61 -16.46 -37.42
N THR A 296 20.49 -16.92 -38.67
CA THR A 296 19.28 -16.76 -39.49
C THR A 296 18.69 -18.11 -39.85
N GLN A 297 17.44 -18.10 -40.27
CA GLN A 297 16.81 -19.26 -40.88
C GLN A 297 17.47 -19.50 -42.25
N GLU A 298 17.89 -20.73 -42.56
CA GLU A 298 18.38 -21.14 -43.88
C GLU A 298 17.25 -21.18 -44.93
#